data_3590682bcd7642a5fe5cf4fe94eba508
#
_entry.id   3590682bcd7642a5fe5cf4fe94eba508
#
_cell.length_a   1.000
_cell.length_b   1.000
_cell.length_c   1.000
_cell.angle_alpha   90.00
_cell.angle_beta   90.00
_cell.angle_gamma   90.00
#
_symmetry.space_group_name_H-M   'P 1'
#
loop_
_entity.id
_entity.type
_entity.pdbx_description
1 polymer ?
#
loop_
_entity_poly.entity_id
_entity_poly.type
_entity_poly.pdbx_seq_one_letter_code
_entity_poly.pdbx_strand_id
1 'polypeptide(L)'
;MKRVLTATALLMATTGLASAEGSLQLYNWGNYTSPELLEKFTAETGITVTVTDYDSNDTALAKIEAGGHGFDLVVPSANYVSIFNEKGLTVPLDLAKLPNHANIAPEWKDVAWDAGRTTSIPWQWGTVGIAVDTAIYGGDINTSAVWLEVPDELKGKLNVVPEMMDIVTLATKYHGGEPCSEDLEVLKKVRDSLMAAKPNWVSMDYGATEKMANGDWAASVNWNGSSMRIRLERDTVAYGYPKEGYPLWMDSVMLLSDAQNVDNAYTFMNFIMQPENAALISNFARYANGISGSEAFMDPVMATAPEVVIPEEHKAAGFFMPTCNEKSREYMTAIWTELMK
;
A
#
# COMPACT_ATOMS: atom_id res chain seq x y z
N MET A 1 58.29 30.55 -52.34
CA MET A 1 56.85 30.40 -52.15
C MET A 1 56.64 29.21 -51.24
N LYS A 2 56.36 29.51 -49.91
CA LYS A 2 56.12 28.47 -48.90
C LYS A 2 54.59 28.33 -48.73
N ARG A 3 54.05 27.15 -48.98
CA ARG A 3 52.66 26.81 -48.76
C ARG A 3 52.49 26.39 -47.28
N VAL A 4 51.66 27.09 -46.54
CA VAL A 4 51.26 26.74 -45.21
C VAL A 4 49.98 25.85 -45.33
N LEU A 5 50.04 24.61 -44.89
CA LEU A 5 48.85 23.78 -44.74
C LEU A 5 48.29 23.97 -43.34
N THR A 6 47.06 24.51 -43.29
CA THR A 6 46.29 24.64 -42.08
C THR A 6 45.46 23.34 -41.87
N ALA A 7 45.81 22.57 -40.83
CA ALA A 7 45.05 21.39 -40.45
C ALA A 7 43.91 21.83 -39.53
N THR A 8 42.65 21.67 -39.96
CA THR A 8 41.46 21.88 -39.16
C THR A 8 41.18 20.60 -38.39
N ALA A 9 41.36 20.61 -37.05
CA ALA A 9 40.96 19.54 -36.17
C ALA A 9 39.46 19.60 -35.94
N LEU A 10 38.74 18.57 -36.41
CA LEU A 10 37.31 18.36 -36.14
C LEU A 10 37.15 17.70 -34.76
N LEU A 11 36.68 18.46 -33.76
CA LEU A 11 36.32 17.93 -32.46
C LEU A 11 34.99 17.16 -32.60
N MET A 12 35.05 15.82 -32.65
CA MET A 12 33.83 15.00 -32.48
C MET A 12 33.45 15.01 -31.03
N ALA A 13 32.37 15.70 -30.71
CA ALA A 13 31.66 15.56 -29.42
C ALA A 13 31.03 14.17 -29.39
N THR A 14 31.63 13.25 -28.69
CA THR A 14 30.97 11.98 -28.31
C THR A 14 29.92 12.29 -27.27
N THR A 15 28.65 12.34 -27.67
CA THR A 15 27.53 12.24 -26.75
C THR A 15 27.57 10.84 -26.16
N GLY A 16 28.23 10.69 -25.00
CA GLY A 16 28.16 9.47 -24.22
C GLY A 16 26.68 9.24 -23.86
N LEU A 17 26.11 8.17 -24.38
CA LEU A 17 24.93 7.56 -23.83
C LEU A 17 25.28 7.24 -22.37
N ALA A 18 24.69 7.93 -21.40
CA ALA A 18 24.77 7.55 -20.00
C ALA A 18 24.22 6.13 -19.90
N SER A 19 25.10 5.15 -19.74
CA SER A 19 24.72 3.80 -19.35
C SER A 19 24.11 3.89 -17.98
N ALA A 20 22.99 3.23 -17.71
CA ALA A 20 22.42 3.13 -16.37
C ALA A 20 23.51 2.65 -15.41
N GLU A 21 23.95 3.52 -14.50
CA GLU A 21 25.11 3.26 -13.63
C GLU A 21 24.74 2.46 -12.38
N GLY A 22 23.56 1.81 -12.34
CA GLY A 22 23.18 1.02 -11.20
C GLY A 22 21.82 0.35 -11.33
N SER A 23 21.55 -0.51 -10.38
CA SER A 23 20.27 -1.16 -10.21
C SER A 23 19.74 -0.97 -8.78
N LEU A 24 18.44 -1.08 -8.61
CA LEU A 24 17.74 -1.06 -7.33
C LEU A 24 16.66 -2.15 -7.35
N GLN A 25 16.56 -2.92 -6.29
CA GLN A 25 15.57 -3.97 -6.14
C GLN A 25 14.53 -3.54 -5.10
N LEU A 26 13.32 -3.24 -5.58
CA LEU A 26 12.19 -2.80 -4.74
C LEU A 26 11.20 -3.96 -4.55
N TYR A 27 10.93 -4.33 -3.30
CA TYR A 27 9.89 -5.29 -2.92
C TYR A 27 8.67 -4.53 -2.42
N ASN A 28 7.57 -4.55 -3.18
CA ASN A 28 6.41 -3.69 -2.96
C ASN A 28 5.11 -4.47 -3.20
N TRP A 29 3.99 -3.86 -2.87
CA TRP A 29 2.66 -4.37 -3.17
C TRP A 29 2.40 -4.43 -4.68
N GLY A 30 1.62 -5.42 -5.10
CA GLY A 30 1.20 -5.53 -6.48
C GLY A 30 0.36 -4.34 -6.95
N ASN A 31 0.55 -3.92 -8.22
CA ASN A 31 -0.22 -2.84 -8.84
C ASN A 31 -0.18 -1.50 -8.07
N TYR A 32 0.98 -1.16 -7.49
CA TYR A 32 1.14 -0.07 -6.52
C TYR A 32 2.29 0.89 -6.84
N THR A 33 3.21 0.50 -7.73
CA THR A 33 4.35 1.32 -8.17
C THR A 33 4.07 1.91 -9.55
N SER A 34 4.12 3.24 -9.67
CA SER A 34 3.88 3.95 -10.94
C SER A 34 4.98 3.64 -11.96
N PRO A 35 4.65 3.10 -13.15
CA PRO A 35 5.63 2.95 -14.23
C PRO A 35 6.25 4.30 -14.65
N GLU A 36 5.45 5.37 -14.72
CA GLU A 36 5.92 6.71 -15.07
C GLU A 36 6.97 7.24 -14.07
N LEU A 37 6.77 6.97 -12.76
CA LEU A 37 7.76 7.29 -11.74
C LEU A 37 9.10 6.59 -12.01
N LEU A 38 9.06 5.30 -12.34
CA LEU A 38 10.26 4.49 -12.60
C LEU A 38 10.99 4.94 -13.86
N GLU A 39 10.25 5.25 -14.91
CA GLU A 39 10.81 5.81 -16.15
C GLU A 39 11.49 7.17 -15.90
N LYS A 40 10.81 8.09 -15.16
CA LYS A 40 11.37 9.38 -14.77
C LYS A 40 12.62 9.21 -13.91
N PHE A 41 12.59 8.35 -12.91
CA PHE A 41 13.73 8.06 -12.05
C PHE A 41 14.94 7.58 -12.86
N THR A 42 14.73 6.59 -13.73
CA THR A 42 15.79 6.05 -14.60
C THR A 42 16.34 7.11 -15.53
N ALA A 43 15.48 7.94 -16.13
CA ALA A 43 15.91 9.01 -17.03
C ALA A 43 16.77 10.08 -16.33
N GLU A 44 16.46 10.42 -15.07
CA GLU A 44 17.18 11.44 -14.32
C GLU A 44 18.46 10.94 -13.65
N THR A 45 18.49 9.65 -13.25
CA THR A 45 19.59 9.12 -12.43
C THR A 45 20.46 8.08 -13.13
N GLY A 46 19.97 7.48 -14.21
CA GLY A 46 20.61 6.31 -14.83
C GLY A 46 20.42 5.00 -14.05
N ILE A 47 19.70 4.99 -12.92
CA ILE A 47 19.46 3.82 -12.09
C ILE A 47 18.19 3.10 -12.55
N THR A 48 18.28 1.81 -12.83
CA THR A 48 17.12 0.98 -13.18
C THR A 48 16.52 0.37 -11.92
N VAL A 49 15.22 0.53 -11.71
CA VAL A 49 14.48 -0.08 -10.59
C VAL A 49 13.76 -1.34 -11.09
N THR A 50 14.03 -2.47 -10.44
CA THR A 50 13.27 -3.71 -10.63
C THR A 50 12.30 -3.86 -9.46
N VAL A 51 11.00 -3.98 -9.76
CA VAL A 51 9.95 -4.20 -8.76
C VAL A 51 9.60 -5.68 -8.73
N THR A 52 9.55 -6.24 -7.52
CA THR A 52 8.96 -7.56 -7.25
C THR A 52 7.75 -7.34 -6.37
N ASP A 53 6.62 -7.93 -6.77
CA ASP A 53 5.34 -7.72 -6.09
C ASP A 53 5.09 -8.75 -4.98
N TYR A 54 4.31 -8.33 -3.97
CA TYR A 54 3.71 -9.20 -2.97
C TYR A 54 2.25 -8.78 -2.71
N ASP A 55 1.50 -9.62 -2.02
CA ASP A 55 0.05 -9.50 -1.79
C ASP A 55 -0.34 -9.40 -0.30
N SER A 56 0.62 -9.61 0.62
CA SER A 56 0.38 -9.47 2.06
C SER A 56 1.66 -9.14 2.82
N ASN A 57 1.52 -8.43 3.97
CA ASN A 57 2.66 -8.14 4.85
C ASN A 57 3.32 -9.43 5.37
N ASP A 58 2.53 -10.48 5.65
CA ASP A 58 3.05 -11.76 6.13
C ASP A 58 3.93 -12.43 5.08
N THR A 59 3.51 -12.42 3.80
CA THR A 59 4.33 -12.93 2.69
C THR A 59 5.63 -12.14 2.57
N ALA A 60 5.57 -10.80 2.66
CA ALA A 60 6.74 -9.95 2.58
C ALA A 60 7.71 -10.22 3.74
N LEU A 61 7.22 -10.27 4.98
CA LEU A 61 8.02 -10.56 6.17
C LEU A 61 8.70 -11.92 6.08
N ALA A 62 7.94 -12.97 5.78
CA ALA A 62 8.48 -14.33 5.67
C ALA A 62 9.56 -14.45 4.59
N LYS A 63 9.40 -13.75 3.44
CA LYS A 63 10.37 -13.72 2.37
C LYS A 63 11.68 -13.05 2.79
N ILE A 64 11.59 -11.92 3.50
CA ILE A 64 12.78 -11.20 3.98
C ILE A 64 13.48 -12.00 5.10
N GLU A 65 12.74 -12.58 6.05
CA GLU A 65 13.30 -13.43 7.12
C GLU A 65 14.05 -14.66 6.58
N ALA A 66 13.59 -15.22 5.49
CA ALA A 66 14.25 -16.38 4.86
C ALA A 66 15.66 -16.05 4.31
N GLY A 67 15.97 -14.76 4.10
CA GLY A 67 17.25 -14.28 3.57
C GLY A 67 17.49 -14.62 2.10
N GLY A 68 18.57 -14.09 1.52
CA GLY A 68 18.98 -14.37 0.14
C GLY A 68 17.99 -13.90 -0.92
N HIS A 69 17.12 -12.94 -0.57
CA HIS A 69 16.07 -12.41 -1.45
C HIS A 69 16.61 -11.42 -2.50
N GLY A 70 17.72 -10.72 -2.20
CA GLY A 70 18.35 -9.77 -3.11
C GLY A 70 17.64 -8.43 -3.26
N PHE A 71 16.66 -8.10 -2.38
CA PHE A 71 15.99 -6.81 -2.37
C PHE A 71 16.82 -5.77 -1.61
N ASP A 72 16.65 -4.48 -1.97
CA ASP A 72 17.26 -3.35 -1.27
C ASP A 72 16.25 -2.60 -0.40
N LEU A 73 15.03 -2.45 -0.91
CA LEU A 73 13.92 -1.74 -0.26
C LEU A 73 12.70 -2.66 -0.11
N VAL A 74 11.95 -2.47 0.96
CA VAL A 74 10.64 -3.08 1.21
C VAL A 74 9.64 -2.01 1.64
N VAL A 75 8.33 -2.23 1.38
CA VAL A 75 7.27 -1.23 1.61
C VAL A 75 6.17 -1.80 2.52
N PRO A 76 6.46 -2.13 3.81
CA PRO A 76 5.47 -2.68 4.71
C PRO A 76 4.48 -1.63 5.22
N SER A 77 3.33 -2.09 5.69
CA SER A 77 2.36 -1.26 6.39
C SER A 77 2.84 -0.88 7.80
N ALA A 78 2.30 0.21 8.34
CA ALA A 78 2.68 0.83 9.62
C ALA A 78 2.86 -0.16 10.78
N ASN A 79 1.91 -1.08 10.93
CA ASN A 79 1.92 -2.10 11.99
C ASN A 79 3.03 -3.17 11.82
N TYR A 80 3.65 -3.26 10.64
CA TYR A 80 4.80 -4.14 10.37
C TYR A 80 6.14 -3.41 10.45
N VAL A 81 6.20 -2.07 10.34
CA VAL A 81 7.45 -1.29 10.47
C VAL A 81 8.18 -1.63 11.76
N SER A 82 7.48 -1.64 12.91
CA SER A 82 8.07 -2.02 14.20
C SER A 82 8.60 -3.46 14.20
N ILE A 83 7.89 -4.40 13.57
CA ILE A 83 8.27 -5.82 13.49
C ILE A 83 9.57 -5.98 12.67
N PHE A 84 9.67 -5.30 11.52
CA PHE A 84 10.90 -5.32 10.71
C PHE A 84 12.09 -4.76 11.48
N ASN A 85 11.89 -3.65 12.22
CA ASN A 85 12.93 -3.04 13.05
C ASN A 85 13.35 -3.95 14.23
N GLU A 86 12.41 -4.50 14.99
CA GLU A 86 12.65 -5.39 16.12
C GLU A 86 13.41 -6.66 15.72
N LYS A 87 13.15 -7.17 14.53
CA LYS A 87 13.84 -8.34 13.98
C LYS A 87 15.20 -8.00 13.35
N GLY A 88 15.60 -6.72 13.29
CA GLY A 88 16.86 -6.28 12.69
C GLY A 88 16.93 -6.48 11.17
N LEU A 89 15.78 -6.55 10.50
CA LEU A 89 15.69 -6.73 9.06
C LEU A 89 15.90 -5.43 8.27
N THR A 90 15.82 -4.28 8.95
CA THR A 90 15.99 -2.95 8.40
C THR A 90 17.02 -2.15 9.21
N VAL A 91 17.49 -1.05 8.63
CA VAL A 91 18.50 -0.18 9.27
C VAL A 91 17.95 1.23 9.45
N PRO A 92 18.44 1.97 10.49
CA PRO A 92 18.18 3.39 10.61
C PRO A 92 18.67 4.15 9.39
N LEU A 93 17.90 5.18 8.98
CA LEU A 93 18.22 6.02 7.82
C LEU A 93 19.21 7.13 8.19
N ASP A 94 20.19 7.35 7.33
CA ASP A 94 21.02 8.55 7.36
C ASP A 94 20.26 9.72 6.74
N LEU A 95 19.56 10.51 7.58
CA LEU A 95 18.75 11.64 7.14
C LEU A 95 19.56 12.73 6.43
N ALA A 96 20.88 12.78 6.60
CA ALA A 96 21.74 13.70 5.85
C ALA A 96 21.80 13.37 4.35
N LYS A 97 21.53 12.11 3.99
CA LYS A 97 21.39 11.66 2.58
C LYS A 97 19.98 11.90 2.02
N LEU A 98 19.03 12.35 2.82
CA LEU A 98 17.62 12.52 2.46
C LEU A 98 17.13 13.96 2.62
N PRO A 99 17.66 14.95 1.87
CA PRO A 99 17.24 16.35 2.02
C PRO A 99 15.73 16.55 1.81
N ASN A 100 15.07 15.74 0.97
CA ASN A 100 13.63 15.80 0.74
C ASN A 100 12.79 15.20 1.90
N HIS A 101 13.41 14.63 2.93
CA HIS A 101 12.73 14.26 4.18
C HIS A 101 12.01 15.46 4.82
N ALA A 102 12.47 16.69 4.54
CA ALA A 102 11.82 17.93 4.96
C ALA A 102 10.40 18.08 4.39
N ASN A 103 10.10 17.44 3.25
CA ASN A 103 8.81 17.51 2.55
C ASN A 103 7.75 16.58 3.16
N ILE A 104 8.11 15.68 4.09
CA ILE A 104 7.11 14.85 4.79
C ILE A 104 6.17 15.80 5.53
N ALA A 105 4.86 15.62 5.31
CA ALA A 105 3.83 16.46 5.92
C ALA A 105 3.87 16.36 7.46
N PRO A 106 3.59 17.45 8.19
CA PRO A 106 3.75 17.51 9.65
C PRO A 106 3.07 16.38 10.41
N GLU A 107 1.86 16.00 10.00
CA GLU A 107 1.07 14.91 10.60
C GLU A 107 1.69 13.53 10.40
N TRP A 108 2.60 13.38 9.43
CA TRP A 108 3.27 12.12 9.11
C TRP A 108 4.73 12.06 9.57
N LYS A 109 5.27 13.14 10.18
CA LYS A 109 6.65 13.18 10.66
C LYS A 109 6.87 12.39 11.94
N ASP A 110 5.92 12.49 12.87
CA ASP A 110 6.05 11.90 14.22
C ASP A 110 4.90 10.91 14.44
N VAL A 111 5.07 9.72 13.90
CA VAL A 111 4.07 8.65 13.94
C VAL A 111 4.42 7.60 14.99
N ALA A 112 3.42 6.93 15.54
CA ALA A 112 3.58 6.00 16.66
C ALA A 112 4.51 4.81 16.34
N TRP A 113 4.59 4.40 15.07
CA TRP A 113 5.41 3.27 14.63
C TRP A 113 6.83 3.65 14.19
N ASP A 114 7.13 4.95 14.01
CA ASP A 114 8.46 5.45 13.65
C ASP A 114 8.57 6.95 13.96
N ALA A 115 8.85 7.29 15.22
CA ALA A 115 8.99 8.67 15.66
C ALA A 115 10.14 9.38 14.91
N GLY A 116 9.84 10.52 14.29
CA GLY A 116 10.77 11.30 13.48
C GLY A 116 11.15 10.68 12.15
N ARG A 117 10.50 9.59 11.72
CA ARG A 117 10.75 8.91 10.44
C ARG A 117 12.22 8.56 10.26
N THR A 118 12.80 7.92 11.25
CA THR A 118 14.21 7.56 11.28
C THR A 118 14.53 6.20 10.67
N THR A 119 13.53 5.37 10.41
CA THR A 119 13.69 4.02 9.83
C THR A 119 12.85 3.81 8.58
N SER A 120 11.89 4.69 8.32
CA SER A 120 10.96 4.56 7.19
C SER A 120 10.56 5.91 6.62
N ILE A 121 10.24 5.97 5.34
CA ILE A 121 9.64 7.15 4.68
C ILE A 121 8.25 6.81 4.15
N PRO A 122 7.27 7.74 4.18
CA PRO A 122 5.92 7.46 3.72
C PRO A 122 5.91 7.13 2.23
N TRP A 123 5.12 6.10 1.86
CA TRP A 123 4.79 5.77 0.47
C TRP A 123 3.39 6.27 0.14
N GLN A 124 2.36 5.61 0.65
CA GLN A 124 0.96 6.00 0.53
C GLN A 124 0.18 5.61 1.78
N TRP A 125 -1.01 6.20 1.97
CA TRP A 125 -1.93 5.83 3.04
C TRP A 125 -3.36 5.77 2.53
N GLY A 126 -4.19 5.03 3.23
CA GLY A 126 -5.57 4.85 2.89
C GLY A 126 -6.39 4.13 3.95
N THR A 127 -7.50 3.56 3.51
CA THR A 127 -8.48 2.89 4.36
C THR A 127 -8.86 1.53 3.81
N VAL A 128 -9.34 0.66 4.70
CA VAL A 128 -9.97 -0.62 4.34
C VAL A 128 -11.48 -0.47 4.45
N GLY A 129 -12.20 -0.83 3.40
CA GLY A 129 -13.65 -0.77 3.38
C GLY A 129 -14.24 -1.77 2.39
N ILE A 130 -15.38 -1.44 1.81
CA ILE A 130 -16.10 -2.36 0.96
C ILE A 130 -16.48 -1.66 -0.35
N ALA A 131 -15.95 -2.12 -1.48
CA ALA A 131 -16.43 -1.72 -2.80
C ALA A 131 -17.68 -2.54 -3.15
N VAL A 132 -18.76 -1.87 -3.57
CA VAL A 132 -20.03 -2.52 -3.89
C VAL A 132 -20.63 -1.93 -5.16
N ASP A 133 -21.05 -2.77 -6.09
CA ASP A 133 -21.88 -2.36 -7.22
C ASP A 133 -23.31 -2.11 -6.73
N THR A 134 -23.67 -0.84 -6.62
CA THR A 134 -24.98 -0.39 -6.11
C THR A 134 -26.14 -0.66 -7.07
N ALA A 135 -25.85 -1.00 -8.32
CA ALA A 135 -26.87 -1.49 -9.25
C ALA A 135 -27.29 -2.94 -8.94
N ILE A 136 -26.45 -3.70 -8.22
CA ILE A 136 -26.73 -5.09 -7.83
C ILE A 136 -27.23 -5.14 -6.37
N TYR A 137 -26.61 -4.38 -5.47
CA TYR A 137 -26.98 -4.34 -4.06
C TYR A 137 -27.32 -2.92 -3.62
N GLY A 138 -28.57 -2.68 -3.28
CA GLY A 138 -29.10 -1.38 -2.87
C GLY A 138 -29.23 -1.18 -1.35
N GLY A 139 -28.63 -2.06 -0.53
CA GLY A 139 -28.65 -1.96 0.93
C GLY A 139 -27.58 -1.03 1.50
N ASP A 140 -27.44 -1.02 2.84
CA ASP A 140 -26.41 -0.27 3.54
C ASP A 140 -25.02 -0.88 3.24
N ILE A 141 -24.14 -0.11 2.61
CA ILE A 141 -22.76 -0.52 2.30
C ILE A 141 -21.76 -0.11 3.37
N ASN A 142 -22.16 0.69 4.37
CA ASN A 142 -21.30 1.21 5.43
C ASN A 142 -21.31 0.30 6.68
N THR A 143 -21.25 -0.99 6.47
CA THR A 143 -21.21 -2.01 7.53
C THR A 143 -20.50 -3.27 7.08
N SER A 144 -19.76 -3.88 8.01
CA SER A 144 -19.13 -5.19 7.76
C SER A 144 -20.16 -6.33 7.60
N ALA A 145 -21.45 -6.12 7.90
CA ALA A 145 -22.50 -7.08 7.61
C ALA A 145 -22.56 -7.49 6.14
N VAL A 146 -22.23 -6.57 5.19
CA VAL A 146 -22.24 -6.83 3.74
C VAL A 146 -21.42 -8.08 3.37
N TRP A 147 -20.28 -8.27 3.99
CA TRP A 147 -19.37 -9.35 3.66
C TRP A 147 -19.35 -10.50 4.69
N LEU A 148 -19.84 -10.25 5.93
CA LEU A 148 -19.95 -11.27 6.98
C LEU A 148 -21.29 -11.99 6.97
N GLU A 149 -22.40 -11.30 6.67
CA GLU A 149 -23.73 -11.91 6.58
C GLU A 149 -24.13 -12.24 5.13
N VAL A 150 -23.44 -11.65 4.16
CA VAL A 150 -23.56 -11.84 2.71
C VAL A 150 -25.00 -11.86 2.19
N PRO A 151 -25.58 -10.70 1.83
CA PRO A 151 -26.89 -10.61 1.21
C PRO A 151 -27.04 -11.54 0.00
N ASP A 152 -28.24 -12.04 -0.26
CA ASP A 152 -28.49 -13.04 -1.32
C ASP A 152 -28.01 -12.56 -2.70
N GLU A 153 -28.13 -11.28 -2.99
CA GLU A 153 -27.69 -10.65 -4.25
C GLU A 153 -26.18 -10.71 -4.46
N LEU A 154 -25.40 -10.81 -3.37
CA LEU A 154 -23.93 -10.81 -3.37
C LEU A 154 -23.33 -12.21 -3.23
N LYS A 155 -24.12 -13.24 -2.92
CA LYS A 155 -23.65 -14.63 -2.79
C LYS A 155 -22.98 -15.11 -4.08
N GLY A 156 -21.74 -15.63 -3.94
CA GLY A 156 -20.94 -16.08 -5.07
C GLY A 156 -20.44 -14.97 -6.02
N LYS A 157 -20.55 -13.69 -5.58
CA LYS A 157 -20.09 -12.51 -6.34
C LYS A 157 -19.28 -11.52 -5.48
N LEU A 158 -19.03 -11.86 -4.21
CA LEU A 158 -18.30 -11.03 -3.28
C LEU A 158 -16.90 -11.62 -3.05
N ASN A 159 -15.88 -10.79 -3.21
CA ASN A 159 -14.49 -11.12 -2.91
C ASN A 159 -14.04 -10.55 -1.56
N VAL A 160 -13.07 -11.18 -0.95
CA VAL A 160 -12.38 -10.69 0.24
C VAL A 160 -10.88 -10.63 -0.05
N VAL A 161 -10.23 -9.50 0.21
CA VAL A 161 -8.75 -9.42 0.04
C VAL A 161 -8.03 -10.32 1.02
N PRO A 162 -6.92 -10.97 0.62
CA PRO A 162 -6.22 -11.95 1.45
C PRO A 162 -5.22 -11.30 2.43
N GLU A 163 -5.63 -10.23 3.12
CA GLU A 163 -4.82 -9.56 4.14
C GLU A 163 -5.37 -9.84 5.55
N MET A 164 -4.67 -10.69 6.30
CA MET A 164 -5.10 -11.20 7.61
C MET A 164 -5.45 -10.09 8.59
N MET A 165 -4.57 -9.10 8.73
CA MET A 165 -4.74 -8.04 9.73
C MET A 165 -5.99 -7.22 9.45
N ASP A 166 -6.26 -6.90 8.19
CA ASP A 166 -7.43 -6.13 7.78
C ASP A 166 -8.73 -6.92 8.03
N ILE A 167 -8.78 -8.15 7.56
CA ILE A 167 -9.99 -8.98 7.58
C ILE A 167 -10.37 -9.39 9.00
N VAL A 168 -9.40 -9.86 9.81
CA VAL A 168 -9.67 -10.25 11.19
C VAL A 168 -10.03 -9.03 12.03
N THR A 169 -9.43 -7.86 11.78
CA THR A 169 -9.74 -6.63 12.51
C THR A 169 -11.12 -6.08 12.17
N LEU A 170 -11.50 -6.03 10.88
CA LEU A 170 -12.86 -5.63 10.49
C LEU A 170 -13.92 -6.53 11.14
N ALA A 171 -13.71 -7.85 11.11
CA ALA A 171 -14.60 -8.80 11.77
C ALA A 171 -14.62 -8.63 13.30
N THR A 172 -13.47 -8.29 13.90
CA THR A 172 -13.38 -7.99 15.35
C THR A 172 -14.19 -6.75 15.71
N LYS A 173 -14.05 -5.68 14.92
CA LYS A 173 -14.86 -4.45 15.12
C LYS A 173 -16.35 -4.71 14.94
N TYR A 174 -16.73 -5.53 13.95
CA TYR A 174 -18.14 -5.92 13.75
C TYR A 174 -18.74 -6.62 14.97
N HIS A 175 -17.96 -7.43 15.68
CA HIS A 175 -18.39 -8.10 16.93
C HIS A 175 -18.17 -7.28 18.20
N GLY A 176 -17.86 -5.97 18.06
CA GLY A 176 -17.71 -5.05 19.20
C GLY A 176 -16.38 -5.19 19.95
N GLY A 177 -15.39 -5.87 19.38
CA GLY A 177 -14.04 -5.98 19.92
C GLY A 177 -13.13 -4.81 19.54
N GLU A 178 -11.97 -4.73 20.20
CA GLU A 178 -10.91 -3.79 19.84
C GLU A 178 -9.86 -4.43 18.95
N PRO A 179 -9.13 -3.66 18.12
CA PRO A 179 -7.98 -4.17 17.36
C PRO A 179 -6.98 -4.89 18.28
N CYS A 180 -6.36 -5.94 17.79
CA CYS A 180 -5.47 -6.80 18.57
C CYS A 180 -6.13 -7.47 19.79
N SER A 181 -7.43 -7.80 19.70
CA SER A 181 -8.18 -8.41 20.81
C SER A 181 -7.55 -9.72 21.30
N GLU A 182 -7.54 -9.91 22.61
CA GLU A 182 -7.24 -11.18 23.28
C GLU A 182 -8.50 -11.78 23.96
N ASP A 183 -9.65 -11.16 23.77
CA ASP A 183 -10.93 -11.63 24.28
C ASP A 183 -11.40 -12.87 23.49
N LEU A 184 -11.32 -14.03 24.11
CA LEU A 184 -11.64 -15.31 23.46
C LEU A 184 -13.12 -15.42 23.05
N GLU A 185 -14.05 -14.73 23.75
CA GLU A 185 -15.46 -14.73 23.36
C GLU A 185 -15.68 -13.90 22.08
N VAL A 186 -15.01 -12.77 21.96
CA VAL A 186 -15.00 -11.97 20.73
C VAL A 186 -14.33 -12.75 19.59
N LEU A 187 -13.14 -13.30 19.81
CA LEU A 187 -12.37 -14.04 18.80
C LEU A 187 -13.13 -15.28 18.31
N LYS A 188 -13.88 -15.94 19.17
CA LYS A 188 -14.76 -17.03 18.77
C LYS A 188 -15.86 -16.56 17.82
N LYS A 189 -16.53 -15.44 18.12
CA LYS A 189 -17.53 -14.85 17.21
C LYS A 189 -16.93 -14.48 15.87
N VAL A 190 -15.74 -13.86 15.88
CA VAL A 190 -14.98 -13.53 14.67
C VAL A 190 -14.74 -14.77 13.81
N ARG A 191 -14.15 -15.81 14.42
CA ARG A 191 -13.90 -17.08 13.74
C ARG A 191 -15.19 -17.67 13.16
N ASP A 192 -16.23 -17.81 13.98
CA ASP A 192 -17.48 -18.46 13.59
C ASP A 192 -18.18 -17.69 12.46
N SER A 193 -18.17 -16.35 12.47
CA SER A 193 -18.74 -15.51 11.40
C SER A 193 -17.94 -15.62 10.09
N LEU A 194 -16.61 -15.60 10.15
CA LEU A 194 -15.76 -15.77 8.97
C LEU A 194 -15.97 -17.13 8.31
N MET A 195 -16.02 -18.20 9.11
CA MET A 195 -16.27 -19.57 8.60
C MET A 195 -17.67 -19.71 8.00
N ALA A 196 -18.68 -19.04 8.56
CA ALA A 196 -20.05 -19.03 8.03
C ALA A 196 -20.19 -18.24 6.74
N ALA A 197 -19.44 -17.12 6.62
CA ALA A 197 -19.47 -16.24 5.45
C ALA A 197 -18.72 -16.82 4.23
N LYS A 198 -17.56 -17.44 4.46
CA LYS A 198 -16.64 -17.94 3.42
C LYS A 198 -17.32 -18.74 2.30
N PRO A 199 -18.25 -19.68 2.55
CA PRO A 199 -18.92 -20.43 1.47
C PRO A 199 -19.75 -19.56 0.51
N ASN A 200 -20.07 -18.33 0.90
CA ASN A 200 -20.84 -17.38 0.08
C ASN A 200 -19.95 -16.39 -0.68
N TRP A 201 -18.65 -16.35 -0.42
CA TRP A 201 -17.70 -15.54 -1.19
C TRP A 201 -17.35 -16.25 -2.50
N VAL A 202 -17.06 -15.47 -3.55
CA VAL A 202 -16.58 -16.00 -4.82
C VAL A 202 -15.10 -16.36 -4.73
N SER A 203 -14.34 -15.58 -3.97
CA SER A 203 -12.89 -15.80 -3.79
C SER A 203 -12.35 -15.03 -2.58
N MET A 204 -11.11 -15.37 -2.24
CA MET A 204 -10.21 -14.53 -1.47
C MET A 204 -9.01 -14.23 -2.37
N ASP A 205 -9.01 -13.05 -3.02
CA ASP A 205 -8.05 -12.70 -4.06
C ASP A 205 -7.67 -11.22 -3.99
N TYR A 206 -6.39 -10.92 -4.31
CA TYR A 206 -5.87 -9.56 -4.38
C TYR A 206 -6.37 -8.79 -5.62
N GLY A 207 -6.72 -9.48 -6.68
CA GLY A 207 -7.04 -8.93 -8.01
C GLY A 207 -8.45 -8.34 -8.18
N ALA A 208 -9.07 -7.80 -7.13
CA ALA A 208 -10.45 -7.29 -7.16
C ALA A 208 -10.69 -6.16 -8.18
N THR A 209 -9.69 -5.33 -8.45
CA THR A 209 -9.84 -4.13 -9.30
C THR A 209 -10.36 -4.48 -10.68
N GLU A 210 -9.69 -5.39 -11.39
CA GLU A 210 -10.07 -5.76 -12.77
C GLU A 210 -11.38 -6.54 -12.80
N LYS A 211 -11.61 -7.44 -11.86
CA LYS A 211 -12.80 -8.28 -11.79
C LYS A 211 -14.08 -7.49 -11.52
N MET A 212 -14.01 -6.50 -10.64
CA MET A 212 -15.13 -5.62 -10.36
C MET A 212 -15.36 -4.61 -11.51
N ALA A 213 -14.31 -4.02 -12.07
CA ALA A 213 -14.41 -3.12 -13.22
C ALA A 213 -15.10 -3.80 -14.40
N ASN A 214 -14.76 -5.06 -14.68
CA ASN A 214 -15.40 -5.86 -15.75
C ASN A 214 -16.80 -6.37 -15.38
N GLY A 215 -17.22 -6.28 -14.11
CA GLY A 215 -18.52 -6.75 -13.64
C GLY A 215 -18.58 -8.25 -13.36
N ASP A 216 -17.44 -8.93 -13.29
CA ASP A 216 -17.37 -10.35 -12.89
C ASP A 216 -17.73 -10.52 -11.42
N TRP A 217 -17.37 -9.54 -10.57
CA TRP A 217 -17.71 -9.48 -9.15
C TRP A 217 -18.57 -8.26 -8.84
N ALA A 218 -19.44 -8.39 -7.84
CA ALA A 218 -20.38 -7.35 -7.44
C ALA A 218 -19.95 -6.59 -6.19
N ALA A 219 -19.08 -7.19 -5.37
CA ALA A 219 -18.55 -6.56 -4.18
C ALA A 219 -17.17 -7.11 -3.83
N SER A 220 -16.40 -6.33 -3.06
CA SER A 220 -15.13 -6.77 -2.47
C SER A 220 -14.84 -5.99 -1.20
N VAL A 221 -14.42 -6.68 -0.12
CA VAL A 221 -13.60 -6.02 0.89
C VAL A 221 -12.34 -5.57 0.20
N ASN A 222 -12.02 -4.27 0.26
CA ASN A 222 -10.98 -3.69 -0.59
C ASN A 222 -10.42 -2.40 0.00
N TRP A 223 -9.30 -1.96 -0.53
CA TRP A 223 -8.70 -0.66 -0.20
C TRP A 223 -9.29 0.46 -1.05
N ASN A 224 -9.35 1.65 -0.46
CA ASN A 224 -9.98 2.83 -1.03
C ASN A 224 -9.47 3.23 -2.43
N GLY A 225 -8.17 3.23 -2.68
CA GLY A 225 -7.63 3.60 -3.99
C GLY A 225 -7.94 2.57 -5.09
N SER A 226 -7.90 1.26 -4.77
CA SER A 226 -8.38 0.22 -5.67
C SER A 226 -9.85 0.42 -5.97
N SER A 227 -10.66 0.76 -4.96
CA SER A 227 -12.10 1.04 -5.12
C SER A 227 -12.36 2.27 -5.99
N MET A 228 -11.55 3.33 -5.86
CA MET A 228 -11.62 4.46 -6.77
C MET A 228 -11.31 4.07 -8.23
N ARG A 229 -10.28 3.25 -8.45
CA ARG A 229 -9.96 2.75 -9.82
C ARG A 229 -11.11 1.96 -10.41
N ILE A 230 -11.77 1.10 -9.60
CA ILE A 230 -12.96 0.37 -10.01
C ILE A 230 -14.07 1.34 -10.41
N ARG A 231 -14.38 2.34 -9.57
CA ARG A 231 -15.45 3.32 -9.84
C ARG A 231 -15.18 4.16 -11.09
N LEU A 232 -13.93 4.48 -11.38
CA LEU A 232 -13.58 5.22 -12.61
C LEU A 232 -13.89 4.42 -13.89
N GLU A 233 -13.87 3.09 -13.83
CA GLU A 233 -14.22 2.20 -14.95
C GLU A 233 -15.70 1.78 -14.90
N ARG A 234 -16.29 1.72 -13.69
CA ARG A 234 -17.67 1.28 -13.44
C ARG A 234 -18.34 2.19 -12.42
N ASP A 235 -19.03 3.19 -12.89
CA ASP A 235 -19.61 4.29 -12.11
C ASP A 235 -20.72 3.87 -11.11
N THR A 236 -21.26 2.66 -11.25
CA THR A 236 -22.21 2.07 -10.30
C THR A 236 -21.54 1.56 -9.02
N VAL A 237 -20.21 1.45 -8.99
CA VAL A 237 -19.49 1.01 -7.79
C VAL A 237 -19.31 2.18 -6.82
N ALA A 238 -19.64 1.93 -5.56
CA ALA A 238 -19.40 2.85 -4.44
C ALA A 238 -18.54 2.20 -3.37
N TYR A 239 -17.86 3.03 -2.58
CA TYR A 239 -17.02 2.59 -1.47
C TYR A 239 -17.72 2.86 -0.14
N GLY A 240 -17.91 1.81 0.66
CA GLY A 240 -18.50 1.86 1.99
C GLY A 240 -17.45 1.87 3.08
N TYR A 241 -17.70 2.68 4.12
CA TYR A 241 -16.91 2.80 5.34
C TYR A 241 -17.63 2.10 6.49
N PRO A 242 -17.16 0.91 6.96
CA PRO A 242 -17.85 0.21 8.05
C PRO A 242 -17.99 1.06 9.31
N LYS A 243 -19.23 1.32 9.70
CA LYS A 243 -19.57 2.15 10.90
C LYS A 243 -19.12 1.54 12.21
N GLU A 244 -18.92 0.23 12.25
CA GLU A 244 -18.40 -0.49 13.39
C GLU A 244 -16.92 -0.18 13.65
N GLY A 245 -16.22 0.31 12.65
CA GLY A 245 -14.81 0.66 12.64
C GLY A 245 -14.09 0.11 11.43
N TYR A 246 -13.16 0.89 10.88
CA TYR A 246 -12.35 0.49 9.73
C TYR A 246 -10.89 0.91 9.90
N PRO A 247 -9.93 0.07 9.47
CA PRO A 247 -8.51 0.40 9.54
C PRO A 247 -8.12 1.56 8.61
N LEU A 248 -7.30 2.49 9.14
CA LEU A 248 -6.41 3.33 8.36
C LEU A 248 -5.04 2.66 8.35
N TRP A 249 -4.40 2.68 7.21
CA TRP A 249 -3.06 2.14 7.02
C TRP A 249 -2.15 3.19 6.38
N MET A 250 -0.86 3.05 6.59
CA MET A 250 0.18 3.76 5.85
C MET A 250 1.30 2.78 5.53
N ASP A 251 1.64 2.71 4.26
CA ASP A 251 2.79 1.96 3.82
C ASP A 251 4.01 2.88 3.77
N SER A 252 5.15 2.32 4.12
CA SER A 252 6.38 3.08 4.25
C SER A 252 7.57 2.32 3.67
N VAL A 253 8.42 3.02 2.93
CA VAL A 253 9.66 2.44 2.38
C VAL A 253 10.70 2.32 3.48
N MET A 254 11.30 1.15 3.59
CA MET A 254 12.38 0.84 4.52
C MET A 254 13.60 0.28 3.79
N LEU A 255 14.80 0.63 4.28
CA LEU A 255 16.06 0.11 3.76
C LEU A 255 16.39 -1.22 4.47
N LEU A 256 16.54 -2.29 3.69
CA LEU A 256 16.87 -3.61 4.23
C LEU A 256 18.31 -3.67 4.72
N SER A 257 18.53 -4.44 5.80
CA SER A 257 19.84 -4.54 6.47
C SER A 257 20.91 -5.25 5.63
N ASP A 258 20.51 -6.04 4.64
CA ASP A 258 21.35 -6.78 3.71
C ASP A 258 21.36 -6.20 2.27
N ALA A 259 20.79 -4.97 2.10
CA ALA A 259 20.75 -4.26 0.83
C ALA A 259 22.14 -4.14 0.18
N GLN A 260 22.21 -4.43 -1.10
CA GLN A 260 23.47 -4.36 -1.87
C GLN A 260 23.65 -3.01 -2.57
N ASN A 261 22.55 -2.31 -2.87
CA ASN A 261 22.56 -1.06 -3.64
C ASN A 261 22.17 0.14 -2.76
N VAL A 262 22.82 0.29 -1.60
CA VAL A 262 22.46 1.25 -0.55
C VAL A 262 22.41 2.71 -1.05
N ASP A 263 23.39 3.16 -1.82
CA ASP A 263 23.40 4.55 -2.33
C ASP A 263 22.29 4.79 -3.37
N ASN A 264 21.97 3.79 -4.19
CA ASN A 264 20.85 3.84 -5.13
C ASN A 264 19.50 3.86 -4.37
N ALA A 265 19.41 3.12 -3.26
CA ALA A 265 18.26 3.12 -2.39
C ALA A 265 18.00 4.52 -1.77
N TYR A 266 19.04 5.17 -1.25
CA TYR A 266 18.94 6.55 -0.76
C TYR A 266 18.54 7.53 -1.86
N THR A 267 19.09 7.38 -3.07
CA THR A 267 18.72 8.22 -4.22
C THR A 267 17.23 8.07 -4.54
N PHE A 268 16.73 6.84 -4.57
CA PHE A 268 15.31 6.57 -4.83
C PHE A 268 14.41 7.07 -3.69
N MET A 269 14.76 6.80 -2.43
CA MET A 269 13.99 7.27 -1.27
C MET A 269 13.89 8.80 -1.26
N ASN A 270 14.99 9.50 -1.55
CA ASN A 270 14.98 10.95 -1.65
C ASN A 270 14.15 11.46 -2.83
N PHE A 271 14.18 10.76 -3.97
CA PHE A 271 13.46 11.10 -5.19
C PHE A 271 11.94 11.02 -5.00
N ILE A 272 11.42 9.97 -4.37
CA ILE A 272 9.98 9.79 -4.15
C ILE A 272 9.39 10.78 -3.16
N MET A 273 10.21 11.45 -2.34
CA MET A 273 9.76 12.52 -1.44
C MET A 273 9.72 13.91 -2.10
N GLN A 274 9.99 14.02 -3.39
CA GLN A 274 9.68 15.25 -4.14
C GLN A 274 8.17 15.31 -4.41
N PRO A 275 7.49 16.47 -4.23
CA PRO A 275 6.04 16.57 -4.36
C PRO A 275 5.49 16.06 -5.70
N GLU A 276 6.15 16.37 -6.80
CA GLU A 276 5.77 15.89 -8.14
C GLU A 276 5.85 14.36 -8.26
N ASN A 277 6.90 13.77 -7.68
CA ASN A 277 7.13 12.34 -7.76
C ASN A 277 6.18 11.54 -6.85
N ALA A 278 5.90 12.07 -5.65
CA ALA A 278 4.87 11.52 -4.78
C ALA A 278 3.49 11.53 -5.45
N ALA A 279 3.18 12.60 -6.19
CA ALA A 279 1.93 12.70 -6.95
C ALA A 279 1.83 11.64 -8.06
N LEU A 280 2.93 11.28 -8.74
CA LEU A 280 2.92 10.20 -9.74
C LEU A 280 2.51 8.86 -9.13
N ILE A 281 2.95 8.56 -7.90
CA ILE A 281 2.54 7.36 -7.18
C ILE A 281 1.04 7.43 -6.87
N SER A 282 0.58 8.56 -6.31
CA SER A 282 -0.83 8.76 -5.96
C SER A 282 -1.75 8.71 -7.19
N ASN A 283 -1.37 9.32 -8.29
CA ASN A 283 -2.15 9.33 -9.52
C ASN A 283 -2.31 7.94 -10.13
N PHE A 284 -1.29 7.09 -10.00
CA PHE A 284 -1.35 5.71 -10.47
C PHE A 284 -2.25 4.85 -9.59
N ALA A 285 -1.98 4.82 -8.28
CA ALA A 285 -2.63 3.89 -7.37
C ALA A 285 -3.93 4.43 -6.74
N ARG A 286 -4.19 5.75 -6.88
CA ARG A 286 -5.37 6.47 -6.38
C ARG A 286 -5.47 6.53 -4.86
N TYR A 287 -4.33 6.52 -4.18
CA TYR A 287 -4.23 6.73 -2.73
C TYR A 287 -3.63 8.09 -2.40
N ALA A 288 -3.90 8.59 -1.20
CA ALA A 288 -3.20 9.75 -0.67
C ALA A 288 -1.74 9.37 -0.30
N ASN A 289 -0.86 10.38 -0.23
CA ASN A 289 0.52 10.22 0.21
C ASN A 289 0.83 11.14 1.41
N GLY A 290 2.03 11.03 1.95
CA GLY A 290 2.46 11.80 3.11
C GLY A 290 3.39 12.96 2.78
N ILE A 291 3.41 13.49 1.56
CA ILE A 291 4.35 14.52 1.09
C ILE A 291 3.63 15.83 0.85
N SER A 292 4.00 16.86 1.60
CA SER A 292 3.45 18.23 1.47
C SER A 292 3.69 18.81 0.07
N GLY A 293 2.66 19.44 -0.47
CA GLY A 293 2.70 20.10 -1.78
C GLY A 293 2.49 19.16 -2.96
N SER A 294 2.36 17.85 -2.74
CA SER A 294 2.05 16.87 -3.79
C SER A 294 0.65 17.07 -4.38
N GLU A 295 -0.28 17.66 -3.61
CA GLU A 295 -1.67 17.92 -4.01
C GLU A 295 -1.75 18.80 -5.28
N ALA A 296 -0.75 19.69 -5.47
CA ALA A 296 -0.68 20.54 -6.65
C ALA A 296 -0.44 19.78 -7.97
N PHE A 297 0.07 18.55 -7.88
CA PHE A 297 0.41 17.69 -9.02
C PHE A 297 -0.49 16.45 -9.10
N MET A 298 -1.36 16.24 -8.11
CA MET A 298 -2.30 15.12 -8.13
C MET A 298 -3.46 15.40 -9.08
N ASP A 299 -4.04 14.32 -9.64
CA ASP A 299 -5.23 14.38 -10.46
C ASP A 299 -6.37 15.07 -9.68
N PRO A 300 -6.95 16.19 -10.20
CA PRO A 300 -7.99 16.95 -9.49
C PRO A 300 -9.19 16.09 -9.06
N VAL A 301 -9.50 15.01 -9.76
CA VAL A 301 -10.59 14.09 -9.38
C VAL A 301 -10.38 13.47 -7.99
N MET A 302 -9.14 13.31 -7.55
CA MET A 302 -8.82 12.77 -6.22
C MET A 302 -9.19 13.72 -5.08
N ALA A 303 -9.18 15.04 -5.32
CA ALA A 303 -9.46 16.04 -4.29
C ALA A 303 -10.91 16.00 -3.78
N THR A 304 -11.82 15.37 -4.51
CA THR A 304 -13.24 15.23 -4.15
C THR A 304 -13.75 13.80 -4.19
N ALA A 305 -12.88 12.84 -4.48
CA ALA A 305 -13.25 11.42 -4.51
C ALA A 305 -13.59 10.93 -3.09
N PRO A 306 -14.79 10.39 -2.86
CA PRO A 306 -15.20 9.94 -1.53
C PRO A 306 -14.36 8.79 -0.98
N GLU A 307 -13.64 8.08 -1.84
CA GLU A 307 -12.67 7.05 -1.43
C GLU A 307 -11.39 7.66 -0.85
N VAL A 308 -10.94 8.80 -1.37
CA VAL A 308 -9.68 9.45 -0.98
C VAL A 308 -9.90 10.48 0.12
N VAL A 309 -10.97 11.27 0.00
CA VAL A 309 -11.37 12.27 1.00
C VAL A 309 -12.49 11.66 1.84
N ILE A 310 -12.11 11.11 3.00
CA ILE A 310 -13.07 10.45 3.90
C ILE A 310 -14.21 11.41 4.25
N PRO A 311 -15.49 11.09 3.94
CA PRO A 311 -16.64 11.90 4.32
C PRO A 311 -16.71 12.12 5.83
N GLU A 312 -17.14 13.32 6.26
CA GLU A 312 -17.09 13.75 7.66
C GLU A 312 -17.80 12.76 8.60
N GLU A 313 -18.97 12.25 8.16
CA GLU A 313 -19.79 11.30 8.90
C GLU A 313 -19.10 9.95 9.17
N HIS A 314 -18.07 9.60 8.39
CA HIS A 314 -17.34 8.34 8.54
C HIS A 314 -16.02 8.46 9.30
N LYS A 315 -15.47 9.68 9.45
CA LYS A 315 -14.15 9.89 10.06
C LYS A 315 -14.00 9.30 11.47
N ALA A 316 -15.05 9.40 12.28
CA ALA A 316 -15.02 8.95 13.68
C ALA A 316 -14.86 7.43 13.84
N ALA A 317 -15.19 6.65 12.81
CA ALA A 317 -15.07 5.19 12.83
C ALA A 317 -13.70 4.70 12.36
N GLY A 318 -12.89 5.55 11.73
CA GLY A 318 -11.54 5.22 11.27
C GLY A 318 -10.52 5.18 12.41
N PHE A 319 -9.61 4.21 12.40
CA PHE A 319 -8.51 4.09 13.35
C PHE A 319 -7.24 3.53 12.68
N PHE A 320 -6.07 4.00 13.11
CA PHE A 320 -4.82 3.38 12.68
C PHE A 320 -4.65 1.99 13.30
N MET A 321 -4.26 1.02 12.46
CA MET A 321 -3.98 -0.34 12.90
C MET A 321 -2.79 -0.32 13.90
N PRO A 322 -2.98 -0.73 15.16
CA PRO A 322 -1.87 -0.84 16.08
C PRO A 322 -0.97 -2.03 15.76
N THR A 323 0.29 -1.96 16.21
CA THR A 323 1.14 -3.15 16.21
C THR A 323 0.65 -4.10 17.30
N CYS A 324 0.13 -5.27 16.90
CA CYS A 324 -0.35 -6.27 17.83
C CYS A 324 0.82 -6.98 18.54
N ASN A 325 0.64 -7.32 19.81
CA ASN A 325 1.59 -8.17 20.52
C ASN A 325 1.58 -9.61 19.97
N GLU A 326 2.57 -10.41 20.38
CA GLU A 326 2.75 -11.78 19.88
C GLU A 326 1.50 -12.65 20.10
N LYS A 327 0.89 -12.60 21.28
CA LYS A 327 -0.28 -13.40 21.62
C LYS A 327 -1.51 -13.06 20.76
N SER A 328 -1.77 -11.78 20.54
CA SER A 328 -2.86 -11.36 19.64
C SER A 328 -2.61 -11.85 18.21
N ARG A 329 -1.36 -11.73 17.72
CA ARG A 329 -0.99 -12.24 16.39
C ARG A 329 -1.15 -13.75 16.28
N GLU A 330 -0.78 -14.52 17.31
CA GLU A 330 -1.01 -15.98 17.34
C GLU A 330 -2.49 -16.33 17.20
N TYR A 331 -3.38 -15.62 17.90
CA TYR A 331 -4.83 -15.83 17.79
C TYR A 331 -5.34 -15.49 16.38
N MET A 332 -4.94 -14.34 15.83
CA MET A 332 -5.32 -13.95 14.48
C MET A 332 -4.81 -14.95 13.44
N THR A 333 -3.56 -15.38 13.56
CA THR A 333 -2.95 -16.41 12.69
C THR A 333 -3.68 -17.74 12.78
N ALA A 334 -4.13 -18.14 13.95
CA ALA A 334 -4.91 -19.39 14.12
C ALA A 334 -6.25 -19.32 13.38
N ILE A 335 -6.98 -18.20 13.53
CA ILE A 335 -8.25 -17.95 12.82
C ILE A 335 -8.00 -17.93 11.30
N TRP A 336 -6.97 -17.19 10.86
CA TRP A 336 -6.62 -17.05 9.46
C TRP A 336 -6.22 -18.38 8.82
N THR A 337 -5.39 -19.17 9.51
CA THR A 337 -4.98 -20.49 9.02
C THR A 337 -6.17 -21.43 8.84
N GLU A 338 -7.18 -21.35 9.72
CA GLU A 338 -8.41 -22.11 9.56
C GLU A 338 -9.25 -21.59 8.39
N LEU A 339 -9.34 -20.25 8.24
CA LEU A 339 -10.06 -19.61 7.13
C LEU A 339 -9.46 -19.98 5.77
N MET A 340 -8.14 -20.12 5.66
CA MET A 340 -7.44 -20.42 4.40
C MET A 340 -7.47 -21.90 3.99
N LYS A 341 -7.99 -22.80 4.83
CA LYS A 341 -8.23 -24.23 4.47
C LYS A 341 -9.47 -24.38 3.62
#